data_9654586250c94ffdbfd44fa7d2d4b51d
#
_entry.id   9654586250c94ffdbfd44fa7d2d4b51d
#
_cell.length_a   1.000
_cell.length_b   1.000
_cell.length_c   1.000
_cell.angle_alpha   90.00
_cell.angle_beta   90.00
_cell.angle_gamma   90.00
#
_symmetry.space_group_name_H-M   'P 1'
#
loop_
_entity.id
_entity.type
_entity.pdbx_description
1 polymer ?
#
loop_
_entity_poly.entity_id
_entity_poly.type
_entity_poly.pdbx_seq_one_letter_code
_entity_poly.pdbx_strand_id
1 'polypeptide(L)'
;DQFELYSNFTFVLEDPINGDQIKQKENRDIYGMNAELNKKTKINETDVLIQLGAGFRADATTDTELSHTLNRRTVLENIKLGDIDESNLFTYLNSEFNFGKLMINPAIRLDYFKFNYQDKLMENYKTQSESKVKFSPKLNFIYSQNNNLQFFVKSGMGFHSNDARVVVQNSGKQILPTAIGTDVGTIWKPFPKLIVNSALWYLFLEQEFVYVGDAGIIEPSGKSKRMGAELGLRYQLNDWLYFDADANYTYARSIDEPKGQDYIPLAPDFTTTGGLSFQKLNGFSGGIRYRYLKNRPANEDNSIVAKGYFISDLNVNYQYKNINFGIAVENIFDAEWNETQFATESRLQNEPESVEEIHFTPGTPFFMKGKITYTF
;
A
#
# COMPACT_ATOMS: atom_id res chain seq x y z
N ASP A 1 -19.04 -8.93 2.08
CA ASP A 1 -18.75 -7.72 1.29
C ASP A 1 -19.27 -7.90 -0.14
N GLN A 2 -19.74 -6.81 -0.76
CA GLN A 2 -20.15 -6.76 -2.15
C GLN A 2 -19.43 -5.62 -2.83
N PHE A 3 -18.92 -5.87 -4.04
CA PHE A 3 -18.24 -4.88 -4.85
C PHE A 3 -18.79 -4.90 -6.26
N GLU A 4 -19.06 -3.73 -6.84
CA GLU A 4 -19.42 -3.55 -8.24
C GLU A 4 -18.82 -2.23 -8.74
N LEU A 5 -18.06 -2.30 -9.83
CA LEU A 5 -17.42 -1.16 -10.47
C LEU A 5 -17.63 -1.22 -11.98
N TYR A 6 -17.86 -0.07 -12.59
CA TYR A 6 -17.83 0.11 -14.04
C TYR A 6 -16.72 1.10 -14.39
N SER A 7 -15.91 0.76 -15.38
CA SER A 7 -14.85 1.62 -15.92
C SER A 7 -14.81 1.57 -17.44
N ASN A 8 -14.19 2.58 -18.05
CA ASN A 8 -13.90 2.61 -19.47
C ASN A 8 -12.69 3.57 -19.65
N PHE A 9 -11.49 3.03 -19.58
CA PHE A 9 -10.25 3.80 -19.73
C PHE A 9 -9.71 3.78 -21.16
N THR A 10 -10.06 2.78 -21.95
CA THR A 10 -9.63 2.62 -23.35
C THR A 10 -10.59 3.25 -24.36
N PHE A 11 -11.77 3.68 -23.89
CA PHE A 11 -12.88 4.33 -24.60
C PHE A 11 -13.48 3.47 -25.72
N VAL A 12 -12.93 3.50 -26.94
CA VAL A 12 -13.40 2.74 -28.11
C VAL A 12 -12.22 2.08 -28.84
N LEU A 13 -11.18 1.72 -28.10
CA LEU A 13 -9.97 1.09 -28.64
C LEU A 13 -10.26 -0.29 -29.21
N GLU A 14 -10.92 -1.14 -28.42
CA GLU A 14 -11.23 -2.54 -28.77
C GLU A 14 -12.59 -2.67 -29.48
N ASP A 15 -13.63 -1.98 -29.00
CA ASP A 15 -14.97 -1.96 -29.60
C ASP A 15 -15.34 -0.54 -30.06
N PRO A 16 -15.10 -0.22 -31.35
CA PRO A 16 -15.43 1.09 -31.92
C PRO A 16 -16.93 1.42 -31.94
N ILE A 17 -17.81 0.45 -31.74
CA ILE A 17 -19.27 0.60 -31.87
C ILE A 17 -19.90 0.80 -30.49
N ASN A 18 -19.60 -0.08 -29.54
CA ASN A 18 -20.25 -0.10 -28.22
C ASN A 18 -19.39 0.56 -27.13
N GLY A 19 -18.09 0.76 -27.39
CA GLY A 19 -17.11 1.22 -26.40
C GLY A 19 -16.66 0.09 -25.48
N ASP A 20 -15.55 0.31 -24.78
CA ASP A 20 -14.83 -0.71 -24.02
C ASP A 20 -15.26 -0.74 -22.54
N GLN A 21 -16.49 -0.37 -22.23
CA GLN A 21 -16.94 -0.34 -20.85
C GLN A 21 -16.92 -1.73 -20.23
N ILE A 22 -16.18 -1.89 -19.13
CA ILE A 22 -16.16 -3.12 -18.34
C ILE A 22 -16.92 -2.97 -17.03
N LYS A 23 -17.38 -4.10 -16.53
CA LYS A 23 -17.95 -4.31 -15.21
C LYS A 23 -17.08 -5.27 -14.43
N GLN A 24 -16.73 -4.91 -13.23
CA GLN A 24 -16.12 -5.79 -12.23
C GLN A 24 -17.12 -5.97 -11.08
N LYS A 25 -17.33 -7.20 -10.68
CA LYS A 25 -18.22 -7.53 -9.56
C LYS A 25 -17.70 -8.72 -8.77
N GLU A 26 -17.84 -8.66 -7.47
CA GLU A 26 -17.62 -9.81 -6.59
C GLU A 26 -18.53 -9.77 -5.36
N ASN A 27 -18.85 -10.94 -4.84
CA ASN A 27 -19.43 -11.13 -3.52
C ASN A 27 -18.43 -11.94 -2.68
N ARG A 28 -18.00 -11.43 -1.53
CA ARG A 28 -16.95 -12.04 -0.73
C ARG A 28 -17.37 -12.21 0.73
N ASP A 29 -17.19 -13.43 1.24
CA ASP A 29 -17.26 -13.76 2.63
C ASP A 29 -15.87 -14.03 3.18
N ILE A 30 -15.53 -13.43 4.32
CA ILE A 30 -14.22 -13.53 4.95
C ILE A 30 -14.41 -14.09 6.37
N TYR A 31 -13.71 -15.18 6.65
CA TYR A 31 -13.67 -15.81 7.97
C TYR A 31 -12.22 -15.89 8.44
N GLY A 32 -12.01 -15.67 9.73
CA GLY A 32 -10.67 -15.82 10.27
C GLY A 32 -10.66 -15.81 11.78
N MET A 33 -9.62 -16.43 12.31
CA MET A 33 -9.30 -16.45 13.72
C MET A 33 -7.79 -16.44 13.91
N ASN A 34 -7.32 -15.77 14.94
CA ASN A 34 -5.96 -15.88 15.41
C ASN A 34 -5.93 -16.03 16.94
N ALA A 35 -4.92 -16.74 17.42
CA ALA A 35 -4.63 -16.89 18.83
C ALA A 35 -3.12 -16.66 19.07
N GLU A 36 -2.80 -15.99 20.16
CA GLU A 36 -1.43 -15.69 20.55
C GLU A 36 -1.21 -16.00 22.02
N LEU A 37 -0.11 -16.67 22.33
CA LEU A 37 0.36 -16.92 23.68
C LEU A 37 1.66 -16.14 23.90
N ASN A 38 1.67 -15.29 24.91
CA ASN A 38 2.83 -14.50 25.32
C ASN A 38 3.38 -15.02 26.64
N LYS A 39 4.67 -15.31 26.69
CA LYS A 39 5.36 -15.75 27.91
C LYS A 39 6.61 -14.93 28.16
N LYS A 40 6.63 -14.20 29.27
CA LYS A 40 7.85 -13.57 29.79
C LYS A 40 8.59 -14.57 30.68
N THR A 41 9.87 -14.72 30.46
CA THR A 41 10.73 -15.65 31.23
C THR A 41 12.15 -15.10 31.33
N LYS A 42 13.00 -15.79 32.09
CA LYS A 42 14.45 -15.54 32.09
C LYS A 42 15.17 -16.83 31.66
N ILE A 43 16.15 -16.63 30.80
CA ILE A 43 17.09 -17.70 30.43
C ILE A 43 18.48 -17.23 30.86
N ASN A 44 19.03 -17.89 31.84
CA ASN A 44 20.24 -17.45 32.58
C ASN A 44 20.09 -16.01 33.07
N GLU A 45 19.98 -15.14 33.30
CA GLU A 45 19.73 -13.75 33.68
C GLU A 45 19.20 -12.85 32.55
N THR A 46 19.03 -13.38 31.34
CA THR A 46 18.50 -12.64 30.20
C THR A 46 16.96 -12.63 30.22
N ASP A 47 16.36 -11.46 30.21
CA ASP A 47 14.91 -11.32 30.05
C ASP A 47 14.50 -11.69 28.63
N VAL A 48 13.56 -12.65 28.54
CA VAL A 48 13.09 -13.18 27.25
C VAL A 48 11.57 -13.09 27.19
N LEU A 49 11.07 -12.51 26.09
CA LEU A 49 9.68 -12.60 25.70
C LEU A 49 9.55 -13.63 24.58
N ILE A 50 8.68 -14.61 24.74
CA ILE A 50 8.34 -15.63 23.75
C ILE A 50 6.88 -15.42 23.36
N GLN A 51 6.61 -15.30 22.07
CA GLN A 51 5.28 -15.19 21.50
C GLN A 51 5.08 -16.34 20.51
N LEU A 52 4.08 -17.16 20.77
CA LEU A 52 3.65 -18.23 19.88
C LEU A 52 2.27 -17.91 19.37
N GLY A 53 2.10 -17.83 18.06
CA GLY A 53 0.80 -17.54 17.46
C GLY A 53 0.42 -18.55 16.38
N ALA A 54 -0.87 -18.75 16.22
CA ALA A 54 -1.44 -19.54 15.13
C ALA A 54 -2.79 -18.93 14.71
N GLY A 55 -3.15 -19.10 13.46
CA GLY A 55 -4.44 -18.63 12.97
C GLY A 55 -4.74 -19.11 11.57
N PHE A 56 -5.93 -18.79 11.12
CA PHE A 56 -6.36 -19.04 9.75
C PHE A 56 -7.18 -17.86 9.22
N ARG A 57 -7.18 -17.74 7.91
CA ARG A 57 -8.08 -16.88 7.15
C ARG A 57 -8.63 -17.68 5.96
N ALA A 58 -9.91 -17.52 5.70
CA ALA A 58 -10.57 -18.08 4.52
C ALA A 58 -11.39 -16.97 3.86
N ASP A 59 -11.16 -16.77 2.58
CA ASP A 59 -11.90 -15.86 1.71
C ASP A 59 -12.66 -16.72 0.69
N ALA A 60 -13.98 -16.65 0.67
CA ALA A 60 -14.84 -17.27 -0.30
C ALA A 60 -15.48 -16.19 -1.17
N THR A 61 -15.18 -16.20 -2.45
CA THR A 61 -15.71 -15.23 -3.41
C THR A 61 -16.58 -15.93 -4.42
N THR A 62 -17.80 -15.48 -4.57
CA THR A 62 -18.77 -16.04 -5.52
C THR A 62 -19.10 -15.06 -6.63
N ASP A 63 -19.30 -15.59 -7.84
CA ASP A 63 -19.65 -14.80 -9.01
C ASP A 63 -18.69 -13.62 -9.26
N THR A 64 -17.38 -13.87 -9.11
CA THR A 64 -16.38 -12.91 -9.53
C THR A 64 -16.46 -12.72 -11.02
N GLU A 65 -16.91 -11.54 -11.43
CA GLU A 65 -17.26 -11.21 -12.81
C GLU A 65 -16.34 -10.11 -13.34
N LEU A 66 -15.82 -10.29 -14.54
CA LEU A 66 -15.31 -9.25 -15.43
C LEU A 66 -16.07 -9.40 -16.74
N SER A 67 -16.82 -8.38 -17.13
CA SER A 67 -17.62 -8.41 -18.34
C SER A 67 -17.54 -7.10 -19.12
N HIS A 68 -17.60 -7.21 -20.46
CA HIS A 68 -17.81 -6.11 -21.37
C HIS A 68 -19.27 -5.71 -21.34
N THR A 69 -19.58 -4.42 -21.18
CA THR A 69 -20.93 -3.92 -20.94
C THR A 69 -21.25 -2.70 -21.77
N LEU A 70 -22.54 -2.49 -22.02
CA LEU A 70 -23.07 -1.28 -22.67
C LEU A 70 -23.98 -0.52 -21.71
N ASN A 71 -23.68 0.77 -21.51
CA ASN A 71 -24.49 1.72 -20.73
C ASN A 71 -24.75 1.24 -19.28
N ARG A 72 -23.84 0.46 -18.67
CA ARG A 72 -23.97 -0.12 -17.31
C ARG A 72 -25.21 -1.00 -17.13
N ARG A 73 -25.76 -1.56 -18.20
CA ARG A 73 -27.02 -2.33 -18.15
C ARG A 73 -26.95 -3.64 -18.90
N THR A 74 -26.38 -3.63 -20.09
CA THR A 74 -26.35 -4.81 -20.97
C THR A 74 -24.96 -5.42 -20.91
N VAL A 75 -24.87 -6.70 -20.54
CA VAL A 75 -23.65 -7.48 -20.68
C VAL A 75 -23.54 -7.90 -22.13
N LEU A 76 -22.49 -7.50 -22.80
CA LEU A 76 -22.17 -7.88 -24.17
C LEU A 76 -21.40 -9.19 -24.19
N GLU A 77 -20.44 -9.34 -23.28
CA GLU A 77 -19.59 -10.52 -23.17
C GLU A 77 -19.12 -10.70 -21.72
N ASN A 78 -19.09 -11.95 -21.25
CA ASN A 78 -18.42 -12.28 -20.00
C ASN A 78 -16.97 -12.65 -20.31
N ILE A 79 -16.01 -11.82 -19.88
CA ILE A 79 -14.56 -12.02 -20.06
C ILE A 79 -14.06 -13.04 -19.04
N LYS A 80 -14.50 -12.92 -17.79
CA LYS A 80 -14.23 -13.85 -16.69
C LYS A 80 -15.45 -13.96 -15.79
N LEU A 81 -15.76 -15.18 -15.38
CA LEU A 81 -16.81 -15.45 -14.41
C LEU A 81 -16.44 -16.72 -13.63
N GLY A 82 -16.41 -16.63 -12.31
CA GLY A 82 -16.04 -17.81 -11.52
C GLY A 82 -16.13 -17.60 -10.04
N ASP A 83 -15.88 -18.67 -9.30
CA ASP A 83 -15.79 -18.66 -7.84
C ASP A 83 -14.33 -18.86 -7.43
N ILE A 84 -13.90 -18.11 -6.42
CA ILE A 84 -12.54 -18.13 -5.91
C ILE A 84 -12.60 -18.40 -4.41
N ASP A 85 -11.89 -19.45 -3.96
CA ASP A 85 -11.64 -19.69 -2.55
C ASP A 85 -10.15 -19.58 -2.27
N GLU A 86 -9.77 -18.74 -1.33
CA GLU A 86 -8.42 -18.64 -0.82
C GLU A 86 -8.42 -18.94 0.67
N SER A 87 -7.56 -19.83 1.13
CA SER A 87 -7.38 -20.10 2.54
C SER A 87 -5.91 -20.08 2.94
N ASN A 88 -5.62 -19.46 4.05
CA ASN A 88 -4.32 -19.39 4.68
C ASN A 88 -4.40 -19.95 6.11
N LEU A 89 -3.56 -20.93 6.42
CA LEU A 89 -3.29 -21.40 7.77
C LEU A 89 -1.86 -21.00 8.13
N PHE A 90 -1.67 -20.38 9.28
CA PHE A 90 -0.34 -19.93 9.69
C PHE A 90 -0.01 -20.20 11.14
N THR A 91 1.28 -20.32 11.41
CA THR A 91 1.84 -20.31 12.76
C THR A 91 3.13 -19.49 12.78
N TYR A 92 3.44 -18.90 13.92
CA TYR A 92 4.69 -18.17 14.09
C TYR A 92 5.24 -18.29 15.51
N LEU A 93 6.56 -18.17 15.59
CA LEU A 93 7.31 -18.00 16.84
C LEU A 93 8.11 -16.71 16.71
N ASN A 94 7.91 -15.81 17.64
CA ASN A 94 8.67 -14.57 17.80
C ASN A 94 9.30 -14.56 19.18
N SER A 95 10.56 -14.16 19.30
CA SER A 95 11.25 -14.08 20.58
C SER A 95 12.04 -12.80 20.69
N GLU A 96 12.06 -12.19 21.86
CA GLU A 96 12.90 -11.02 22.17
C GLU A 96 13.85 -11.37 23.30
N PHE A 97 15.15 -11.23 23.05
CA PHE A 97 16.22 -11.45 24.02
C PHE A 97 16.87 -10.12 24.38
N ASN A 98 16.80 -9.74 25.65
CA ASN A 98 17.31 -8.45 26.15
C ASN A 98 18.66 -8.65 26.86
N PHE A 99 19.74 -8.27 26.20
CA PHE A 99 21.12 -8.31 26.72
C PHE A 99 21.56 -6.89 27.14
N GLY A 100 20.85 -6.29 28.07
CA GLY A 100 21.11 -4.93 28.51
C GLY A 100 20.88 -3.88 27.42
N LYS A 101 21.94 -3.42 26.76
CA LYS A 101 21.81 -2.44 25.67
C LYS A 101 21.42 -3.04 24.31
N LEU A 102 21.58 -4.33 24.15
CA LEU A 102 21.30 -5.04 22.90
C LEU A 102 20.04 -5.90 23.04
N MET A 103 19.07 -5.67 22.19
CA MET A 103 17.94 -6.57 21.99
C MET A 103 18.12 -7.32 20.67
N ILE A 104 17.94 -8.63 20.70
CA ILE A 104 17.91 -9.50 19.50
C ILE A 104 16.51 -10.09 19.39
N ASN A 105 15.90 -9.91 18.25
CA ASN A 105 14.53 -10.39 18.01
C ASN A 105 14.48 -11.30 16.77
N PRO A 106 14.74 -12.61 16.92
CA PRO A 106 14.49 -13.60 15.89
C PRO A 106 13.00 -13.94 15.85
N ALA A 107 12.49 -14.14 14.66
CA ALA A 107 11.14 -14.63 14.44
C ALA A 107 11.08 -15.53 13.20
N ILE A 108 10.08 -16.40 13.18
CA ILE A 108 9.84 -17.33 12.11
C ILE A 108 8.34 -17.50 11.95
N ARG A 109 7.88 -17.49 10.71
CA ARG A 109 6.49 -17.75 10.37
C ARG A 109 6.40 -18.80 9.28
N LEU A 110 5.44 -19.69 9.42
CA LEU A 110 5.08 -20.70 8.44
C LEU A 110 3.65 -20.46 8.00
N ASP A 111 3.44 -20.37 6.72
CA ASP A 111 2.14 -20.21 6.08
C ASP A 111 1.85 -21.37 5.14
N TYR A 112 0.65 -21.88 5.16
CA TYR A 112 0.10 -22.79 4.17
C TYR A 112 -1.06 -22.12 3.48
N PHE A 113 -0.95 -21.92 2.17
CA PHE A 113 -2.00 -21.38 1.31
C PHE A 113 -2.60 -22.47 0.45
N LYS A 114 -3.91 -22.37 0.26
CA LYS A 114 -4.64 -23.14 -0.72
C LYS A 114 -5.53 -22.20 -1.51
N PHE A 115 -5.44 -22.29 -2.84
CA PHE A 115 -6.20 -21.53 -3.81
C PHE A 115 -7.08 -22.49 -4.60
N ASN A 116 -8.35 -22.18 -4.72
CA ASN A 116 -9.28 -22.87 -5.60
C ASN A 116 -9.91 -21.85 -6.54
N TYR A 117 -10.07 -22.24 -7.79
CA TYR A 117 -10.79 -21.45 -8.78
C TYR A 117 -11.71 -22.36 -9.58
N GLN A 118 -12.97 -21.95 -9.72
CA GLN A 118 -13.95 -22.58 -10.57
C GLN A 118 -14.37 -21.62 -11.66
N ASP A 119 -13.90 -21.84 -12.88
CA ASP A 119 -14.25 -21.06 -14.05
C ASP A 119 -15.65 -21.49 -14.55
N LYS A 120 -16.61 -20.57 -14.49
CA LYS A 120 -18.01 -20.80 -14.91
C LYS A 120 -18.23 -20.63 -16.41
N LEU A 121 -17.23 -20.13 -17.13
CA LEU A 121 -17.27 -19.98 -18.59
C LEU A 121 -16.81 -21.25 -19.33
N MET A 122 -16.14 -22.17 -18.61
CA MET A 122 -15.70 -23.44 -19.20
C MET A 122 -16.86 -24.46 -19.28
N GLU A 123 -16.96 -25.15 -20.39
CA GLU A 123 -17.98 -26.21 -20.59
C GLU A 123 -17.86 -27.35 -19.57
N ASN A 124 -16.65 -27.66 -19.13
CA ASN A 124 -16.39 -28.66 -18.10
C ASN A 124 -16.04 -27.97 -16.78
N TYR A 125 -16.99 -27.86 -15.87
CA TYR A 125 -16.81 -27.36 -14.52
C TYR A 125 -15.82 -28.24 -13.77
N LYS A 126 -14.57 -27.81 -13.69
CA LYS A 126 -13.55 -28.44 -12.87
C LYS A 126 -12.92 -27.40 -11.97
N THR A 127 -13.03 -27.62 -10.66
CA THR A 127 -12.28 -26.79 -9.70
C THR A 127 -10.79 -27.03 -9.88
N GLN A 128 -10.08 -25.97 -10.22
CA GLN A 128 -8.62 -25.96 -10.24
C GLN A 128 -8.13 -25.60 -8.84
N SER A 129 -7.10 -26.29 -8.37
CA SER A 129 -6.59 -26.11 -7.01
C SER A 129 -5.08 -26.15 -6.98
N GLU A 130 -4.48 -25.17 -6.29
CA GLU A 130 -3.05 -25.11 -6.02
C GLU A 130 -2.80 -24.80 -4.55
N SER A 131 -1.67 -25.29 -4.04
CA SER A 131 -1.29 -25.01 -2.67
C SER A 131 0.21 -24.75 -2.54
N LYS A 132 0.59 -23.95 -1.55
CA LYS A 132 1.98 -23.59 -1.29
C LYS A 132 2.23 -23.42 0.20
N VAL A 133 3.39 -23.90 0.64
CA VAL A 133 3.96 -23.58 1.95
C VAL A 133 4.99 -22.48 1.77
N LYS A 134 4.97 -21.48 2.65
CA LYS A 134 5.96 -20.41 2.69
C LYS A 134 6.54 -20.26 4.08
N PHE A 135 7.83 -20.09 4.11
CA PHE A 135 8.63 -19.89 5.31
C PHE A 135 9.19 -18.47 5.30
N SER A 136 8.94 -17.71 6.37
CA SER A 136 9.29 -16.31 6.46
C SER A 136 10.08 -16.02 7.75
N PRO A 137 11.42 -16.11 7.70
CA PRO A 137 12.29 -15.75 8.82
C PRO A 137 12.45 -14.24 8.94
N LYS A 138 12.71 -13.78 10.17
CA LYS A 138 12.99 -12.38 10.49
C LYS A 138 14.05 -12.32 11.58
N LEU A 139 14.97 -11.36 11.50
CA LEU A 139 15.97 -11.10 12.52
C LEU A 139 16.20 -9.61 12.68
N ASN A 140 16.00 -9.12 13.89
CA ASN A 140 16.21 -7.71 14.22
C ASN A 140 17.25 -7.60 15.33
N PHE A 141 18.10 -6.59 15.21
CA PHE A 141 19.05 -6.14 16.23
C PHE A 141 18.72 -4.70 16.59
N ILE A 142 18.57 -4.43 17.87
CA ILE A 142 18.29 -3.08 18.37
C ILE A 142 19.32 -2.79 19.47
N TYR A 143 20.14 -1.76 19.26
CA TYR A 143 21.17 -1.35 20.20
C TYR A 143 20.85 0.02 20.78
N SER A 144 20.53 0.06 22.07
CA SER A 144 20.26 1.28 22.83
C SER A 144 21.56 1.77 23.47
N GLN A 145 22.24 2.71 22.80
CA GLN A 145 23.47 3.33 23.32
C GLN A 145 23.20 3.98 24.68
N ASN A 146 22.10 4.71 24.75
CA ASN A 146 21.54 5.34 25.95
C ASN A 146 20.04 5.60 25.75
N ASN A 147 19.38 6.30 26.68
CA ASN A 147 17.94 6.61 26.60
C ASN A 147 17.57 7.56 25.42
N ASN A 148 18.58 8.19 24.82
CA ASN A 148 18.36 9.18 23.77
C ASN A 148 18.80 8.72 22.37
N LEU A 149 19.54 7.61 22.27
CA LEU A 149 20.10 7.13 21.00
C LEU A 149 20.00 5.62 20.89
N GLN A 150 19.28 5.19 19.88
CA GLN A 150 19.09 3.79 19.53
C GLN A 150 19.43 3.58 18.05
N PHE A 151 20.14 2.50 17.75
CA PHE A 151 20.41 2.01 16.41
C PHE A 151 19.65 0.71 16.19
N PHE A 152 19.27 0.45 14.95
CA PHE A 152 18.66 -0.83 14.59
C PHE A 152 19.13 -1.34 13.24
N VAL A 153 19.15 -2.67 13.13
CA VAL A 153 19.20 -3.41 11.88
C VAL A 153 18.02 -4.37 11.90
N LYS A 154 17.15 -4.28 10.91
CA LYS A 154 16.00 -5.17 10.77
C LYS A 154 16.05 -5.84 9.43
N SER A 155 15.91 -7.17 9.40
CA SER A 155 15.87 -7.92 8.16
C SER A 155 14.81 -9.00 8.23
N GLY A 156 14.13 -9.22 7.12
CA GLY A 156 13.10 -10.23 7.06
C GLY A 156 12.77 -10.66 5.64
N MET A 157 12.21 -11.85 5.57
CA MET A 157 11.63 -12.40 4.37
C MET A 157 10.10 -12.39 4.53
N GLY A 158 9.41 -11.93 3.50
CA GLY A 158 7.97 -11.96 3.37
C GLY A 158 7.56 -12.49 2.01
N PHE A 159 6.30 -12.33 1.67
CA PHE A 159 5.76 -12.72 0.38
C PHE A 159 4.52 -11.88 0.08
N HIS A 160 4.10 -11.93 -1.18
CA HIS A 160 2.81 -11.41 -1.65
C HIS A 160 1.99 -12.56 -2.21
N SER A 161 0.70 -12.62 -1.96
CA SER A 161 -0.19 -13.58 -2.63
C SER A 161 -0.59 -13.07 -4.01
N ASN A 162 -0.54 -13.94 -5.01
CA ASN A 162 -1.04 -13.65 -6.35
C ASN A 162 -2.55 -13.88 -6.43
N ASP A 163 -3.18 -13.35 -7.47
CA ASP A 163 -4.55 -13.65 -7.83
C ASP A 163 -4.71 -15.16 -8.07
N ALA A 164 -5.68 -15.77 -7.41
CA ALA A 164 -5.92 -17.22 -7.49
C ALA A 164 -6.13 -17.72 -8.94
N ARG A 165 -6.72 -16.91 -9.81
CA ARG A 165 -6.92 -17.21 -11.23
C ARG A 165 -5.59 -17.37 -11.97
N VAL A 166 -4.63 -16.50 -11.68
CA VAL A 166 -3.28 -16.57 -12.23
C VAL A 166 -2.51 -17.76 -11.66
N VAL A 167 -2.64 -17.99 -10.36
CA VAL A 167 -1.97 -19.09 -9.64
C VAL A 167 -2.35 -20.46 -10.22
N VAL A 168 -3.61 -20.72 -10.39
CA VAL A 168 -4.08 -22.03 -10.86
C VAL A 168 -3.82 -22.25 -12.35
N GLN A 169 -3.89 -21.21 -13.19
CA GLN A 169 -3.61 -21.30 -14.63
C GLN A 169 -2.12 -21.56 -14.91
N ASN A 170 -1.22 -21.03 -14.09
CA ASN A 170 0.22 -21.20 -14.24
C ASN A 170 0.77 -22.45 -13.53
N SER A 171 -0.06 -23.41 -13.19
CA SER A 171 0.32 -24.65 -12.51
C SER A 171 1.12 -24.38 -11.21
N GLY A 172 0.70 -23.40 -10.44
CA GLY A 172 1.28 -23.05 -9.17
C GLY A 172 2.64 -22.34 -9.22
N LYS A 173 3.10 -21.91 -10.38
CA LYS A 173 4.30 -21.07 -10.47
C LYS A 173 4.01 -19.69 -9.85
N GLN A 174 4.94 -19.22 -9.02
CA GLN A 174 4.90 -17.87 -8.42
C GLN A 174 3.65 -17.57 -7.57
N ILE A 175 3.10 -18.57 -6.90
CA ILE A 175 1.95 -18.42 -6.01
C ILE A 175 2.20 -17.38 -4.91
N LEU A 176 3.39 -17.46 -4.28
CA LEU A 176 3.82 -16.61 -3.18
C LEU A 176 5.22 -16.06 -3.46
N PRO A 177 5.37 -15.10 -4.38
CA PRO A 177 6.66 -14.52 -4.69
C PRO A 177 7.29 -13.91 -3.43
N THR A 178 8.61 -14.08 -3.32
CA THR A 178 9.37 -13.68 -2.14
C THR A 178 9.65 -12.18 -2.15
N ALA A 179 9.52 -11.58 -0.98
CA ALA A 179 10.03 -10.25 -0.69
C ALA A 179 11.13 -10.35 0.39
N ILE A 180 12.27 -9.69 0.19
CA ILE A 180 13.35 -9.61 1.18
C ILE A 180 13.62 -8.14 1.46
N GLY A 181 13.47 -7.75 2.72
CA GLY A 181 13.68 -6.38 3.16
C GLY A 181 14.75 -6.28 4.25
N THR A 182 15.51 -5.19 4.23
CA THR A 182 16.47 -4.86 5.28
C THR A 182 16.49 -3.36 5.51
N ASP A 183 16.41 -2.96 6.78
CA ASP A 183 16.49 -1.57 7.24
C ASP A 183 17.65 -1.41 8.21
N VAL A 184 18.41 -0.35 8.05
CA VAL A 184 19.44 0.09 9.01
C VAL A 184 19.16 1.54 9.38
N GLY A 185 19.00 1.82 10.66
CA GLY A 185 18.60 3.16 11.03
C GLY A 185 18.84 3.51 12.49
N THR A 186 18.36 4.70 12.86
CA THR A 186 18.50 5.23 14.20
C THR A 186 17.24 5.98 14.64
N ILE A 187 17.00 5.94 15.95
CA ILE A 187 16.06 6.81 16.66
C ILE A 187 16.90 7.67 17.60
N TRP A 188 16.90 8.96 17.38
CA TRP A 188 17.73 9.90 18.12
C TRP A 188 16.89 11.01 18.77
N LYS A 189 17.11 11.24 20.05
CA LYS A 189 16.50 12.32 20.84
C LYS A 189 17.61 13.25 21.32
N PRO A 190 18.12 14.16 20.46
CA PRO A 190 19.24 15.04 20.82
C PRO A 190 18.94 15.92 22.06
N PHE A 191 17.70 16.28 22.26
CA PHE A 191 17.15 16.93 23.42
C PHE A 191 15.67 16.54 23.64
N PRO A 192 15.07 16.81 24.82
CA PRO A 192 13.76 16.27 25.21
C PRO A 192 12.61 16.57 24.25
N LYS A 193 12.70 17.65 23.48
CA LYS A 193 11.63 18.13 22.59
C LYS A 193 11.80 17.72 21.12
N LEU A 194 12.89 17.01 20.75
CA LEU A 194 13.15 16.59 19.38
C LEU A 194 13.35 15.09 19.27
N ILE A 195 12.64 14.46 18.34
CA ILE A 195 12.86 13.07 17.91
C ILE A 195 13.21 13.10 16.43
N VAL A 196 14.32 12.44 16.08
CA VAL A 196 14.78 12.21 14.72
C VAL A 196 14.80 10.71 14.48
N ASN A 197 14.09 10.26 13.47
CA ASN A 197 14.14 8.89 12.97
C ASN A 197 14.81 8.92 11.59
N SER A 198 15.77 8.05 11.35
CA SER A 198 16.33 7.87 10.00
C SER A 198 16.61 6.42 9.71
N ALA A 199 16.42 6.02 8.46
CA ALA A 199 16.72 4.69 7.99
C ALA A 199 17.24 4.72 6.56
N LEU A 200 18.15 3.82 6.26
CA LEU A 200 18.46 3.35 4.91
C LEU A 200 17.83 1.98 4.76
N TRP A 201 17.17 1.74 3.65
CA TRP A 201 16.46 0.51 3.43
C TRP A 201 16.69 -0.07 2.04
N TYR A 202 16.54 -1.38 1.95
CA TYR A 202 16.59 -2.16 0.71
C TYR A 202 15.44 -3.16 0.70
N LEU A 203 14.75 -3.28 -0.44
CA LEU A 203 13.71 -4.24 -0.70
C LEU A 203 13.94 -4.91 -2.05
N PHE A 204 13.99 -6.23 -2.04
CA PHE A 204 13.95 -7.08 -3.23
C PHE A 204 12.59 -7.74 -3.33
N LEU A 205 11.98 -7.71 -4.51
CA LEU A 205 10.77 -8.44 -4.84
C LEU A 205 11.07 -9.43 -5.95
N GLU A 206 10.74 -10.69 -5.72
CA GLU A 206 10.89 -11.75 -6.73
C GLU A 206 9.96 -11.53 -7.92
N GLN A 207 8.90 -10.76 -7.71
CA GLN A 207 7.93 -10.40 -8.71
C GLN A 207 7.31 -9.05 -8.35
N GLU A 208 7.26 -8.14 -9.31
CA GLU A 208 6.48 -6.91 -9.22
C GLU A 208 5.09 -7.18 -9.79
N PHE A 209 4.11 -6.42 -9.33
CA PHE A 209 2.74 -6.47 -9.84
C PHE A 209 2.42 -5.15 -10.52
N VAL A 210 2.09 -5.21 -11.80
CA VAL A 210 1.63 -4.07 -12.57
C VAL A 210 0.11 -4.20 -12.75
N TYR A 211 -0.62 -3.18 -12.37
CA TYR A 211 -2.04 -3.09 -12.64
C TYR A 211 -2.27 -2.78 -14.12
N VAL A 212 -2.93 -3.69 -14.81
CA VAL A 212 -3.30 -3.51 -16.21
C VAL A 212 -4.72 -2.95 -16.28
N GLY A 213 -4.80 -1.66 -16.34
CA GLY A 213 -5.96 -0.79 -16.64
C GLY A 213 -7.35 -1.42 -16.53
N ASP A 214 -8.09 -1.37 -17.61
CA ASP A 214 -9.47 -1.85 -17.70
C ASP A 214 -9.63 -3.37 -17.59
N ALA A 215 -8.57 -4.14 -17.79
CA ALA A 215 -8.66 -5.60 -17.63
C ALA A 215 -8.91 -6.00 -16.16
N GLY A 216 -8.71 -5.08 -15.20
CA GLY A 216 -8.89 -5.37 -13.78
C GLY A 216 -8.04 -6.52 -13.27
N ILE A 217 -6.96 -6.81 -13.99
CA ILE A 217 -6.00 -7.86 -13.67
C ILE A 217 -4.67 -7.24 -13.27
N ILE A 218 -4.00 -7.91 -12.36
CA ILE A 218 -2.63 -7.62 -12.00
C ILE A 218 -1.76 -8.58 -12.80
N GLU A 219 -0.95 -8.05 -13.71
CA GLU A 219 0.04 -8.86 -14.41
C GLU A 219 1.32 -8.94 -13.60
N PRO A 220 1.86 -10.16 -13.42
CA PRO A 220 3.16 -10.31 -12.82
C PRO A 220 4.24 -9.84 -13.79
N SER A 221 4.90 -8.76 -13.49
CA SER A 221 6.14 -8.34 -14.15
C SER A 221 7.35 -8.86 -13.37
N GLY A 222 8.51 -8.93 -13.98
CA GLY A 222 9.73 -9.54 -13.43
C GLY A 222 10.16 -9.11 -12.02
N LYS A 223 11.40 -9.36 -11.68
CA LYS A 223 11.99 -9.01 -10.39
C LYS A 223 12.23 -7.52 -10.29
N SER A 224 12.08 -6.99 -9.09
CA SER A 224 12.40 -5.59 -8.83
C SER A 224 13.25 -5.40 -7.59
N LYS A 225 13.92 -4.26 -7.54
CA LYS A 225 14.66 -3.78 -6.37
C LYS A 225 14.27 -2.35 -6.08
N ARG A 226 14.18 -2.07 -4.79
CA ARG A 226 13.96 -0.73 -4.29
C ARG A 226 14.95 -0.48 -3.16
N MET A 227 15.52 0.72 -3.12
CA MET A 227 16.35 1.17 -2.02
C MET A 227 16.10 2.64 -1.76
N GLY A 228 16.31 3.07 -0.55
CA GLY A 228 16.02 4.44 -0.22
C GLY A 228 16.51 4.89 1.13
N ALA A 229 16.19 6.13 1.43
CA ALA A 229 16.46 6.76 2.70
C ALA A 229 15.19 7.44 3.22
N GLU A 230 14.95 7.31 4.52
CA GLU A 230 13.84 7.91 5.23
C GLU A 230 14.36 8.83 6.33
N LEU A 231 13.70 9.96 6.48
CA LEU A 231 13.94 10.92 7.57
C LEU A 231 12.60 11.36 8.15
N GLY A 232 12.42 11.17 9.45
CA GLY A 232 11.28 11.65 10.19
C GLY A 232 11.72 12.60 11.32
N LEU A 233 11.08 13.74 11.41
CA LEU A 233 11.31 14.74 12.45
C LEU A 233 10.02 14.99 13.23
N ARG A 234 10.12 15.04 14.57
CA ARG A 234 9.02 15.43 15.47
C ARG A 234 9.59 16.41 16.48
N TYR A 235 9.20 17.68 16.39
CA TYR A 235 9.76 18.75 17.22
C TYR A 235 8.67 19.52 17.94
N GLN A 236 8.71 19.48 19.25
CA GLN A 236 7.92 20.36 20.11
C GLN A 236 8.65 21.70 20.26
N LEU A 237 8.29 22.68 19.42
CA LEU A 237 8.89 24.01 19.42
C LEU A 237 8.70 24.73 20.78
N ASN A 238 7.47 24.62 21.32
CA ASN A 238 7.13 25.08 22.67
C ASN A 238 5.93 24.28 23.21
N ASP A 239 5.30 24.68 24.29
CA ASP A 239 4.27 23.90 24.98
C ASP A 239 2.95 23.79 24.17
N TRP A 240 2.76 24.60 23.14
CA TRP A 240 1.56 24.63 22.32
C TRP A 240 1.82 24.46 20.82
N LEU A 241 3.07 24.54 20.33
CA LEU A 241 3.42 24.48 18.92
C LEU A 241 4.33 23.29 18.61
N TYR A 242 3.95 22.49 17.63
CA TYR A 242 4.65 21.29 17.20
C TYR A 242 4.92 21.37 15.70
N PHE A 243 6.09 20.89 15.30
CA PHE A 243 6.48 20.69 13.92
C PHE A 243 6.76 19.22 13.70
N ASP A 244 6.28 18.70 12.57
CA ASP A 244 6.65 17.38 12.08
C ASP A 244 6.94 17.42 10.59
N ALA A 245 7.86 16.56 10.15
CA ALA A 245 8.16 16.33 8.75
C ALA A 245 8.65 14.90 8.55
N ASP A 246 8.19 14.28 7.45
CA ASP A 246 8.68 13.01 6.95
C ASP A 246 9.13 13.20 5.50
N ALA A 247 10.28 12.66 5.15
CA ALA A 247 10.83 12.69 3.80
C ALA A 247 11.33 11.30 3.41
N ASN A 248 10.97 10.86 2.21
CA ASN A 248 11.38 9.57 1.65
C ASN A 248 12.02 9.79 0.29
N TYR A 249 13.21 9.22 0.11
CA TYR A 249 13.85 9.08 -1.19
C TYR A 249 13.90 7.61 -1.57
N THR A 250 13.49 7.28 -2.78
CA THR A 250 13.39 5.91 -3.29
C THR A 250 14.02 5.80 -4.66
N TYR A 251 14.87 4.80 -4.84
CA TYR A 251 15.34 4.33 -6.13
C TYR A 251 14.71 2.97 -6.40
N ALA A 252 13.72 2.91 -7.30
CA ALA A 252 12.98 1.71 -7.66
C ALA A 252 13.26 1.33 -9.12
N ARG A 253 13.65 0.07 -9.38
CA ARG A 253 13.96 -0.43 -10.74
C ARG A 253 13.55 -1.88 -10.91
N SER A 254 13.10 -2.24 -12.11
CA SER A 254 13.07 -3.61 -12.58
C SER A 254 14.51 -4.15 -12.68
N ILE A 255 14.71 -5.44 -12.45
CA ILE A 255 16.01 -6.12 -12.55
C ILE A 255 16.14 -6.82 -13.89
N ASP A 256 15.03 -7.29 -14.42
CA ASP A 256 15.00 -8.12 -15.62
C ASP A 256 14.93 -7.29 -16.91
N GLU A 257 14.69 -5.96 -16.79
CA GLU A 257 14.60 -5.05 -17.93
C GLU A 257 15.91 -4.30 -18.21
N PRO A 258 16.19 -3.93 -19.48
CA PRO A 258 17.34 -3.14 -19.85
C PRO A 258 17.33 -1.76 -19.20
N LYS A 259 18.53 -1.24 -18.90
CA LYS A 259 18.66 0.12 -18.36
C LYS A 259 18.02 1.17 -19.28
N GLY A 260 17.13 1.99 -18.70
CA GLY A 260 16.35 2.99 -19.42
C GLY A 260 14.94 2.53 -19.77
N GLN A 261 14.66 1.22 -19.64
CA GLN A 261 13.34 0.61 -19.71
C GLN A 261 13.00 -0.10 -18.40
N ASP A 262 13.73 0.24 -17.34
CA ASP A 262 13.71 -0.42 -16.04
C ASP A 262 12.97 0.39 -14.97
N TYR A 263 12.26 1.43 -15.36
CA TYR A 263 11.44 2.22 -14.42
C TYR A 263 10.21 1.41 -13.97
N ILE A 264 9.83 1.59 -12.72
CA ILE A 264 8.57 1.04 -12.20
C ILE A 264 7.52 2.14 -12.32
N PRO A 265 6.46 1.92 -13.14
CA PRO A 265 5.43 2.93 -13.34
C PRO A 265 4.84 3.44 -12.03
N LEU A 266 4.67 4.75 -11.94
CA LEU A 266 4.11 5.50 -10.82
C LEU A 266 4.88 5.41 -9.50
N ALA A 267 6.04 4.75 -9.45
CA ALA A 267 6.89 4.71 -8.27
C ALA A 267 7.58 6.08 -8.05
N PRO A 268 7.29 6.79 -6.95
CA PRO A 268 7.88 8.12 -6.74
C PRO A 268 9.32 8.02 -6.24
N ASP A 269 10.20 8.86 -6.81
CA ASP A 269 11.57 9.00 -6.32
C ASP A 269 11.66 9.78 -5.00
N PHE A 270 10.76 10.75 -4.80
CA PHE A 270 10.78 11.59 -3.61
C PHE A 270 9.38 12.03 -3.19
N THR A 271 9.11 11.84 -1.90
CA THR A 271 7.88 12.30 -1.24
C THR A 271 8.22 12.97 0.08
N THR A 272 7.46 13.99 0.44
CA THR A 272 7.54 14.57 1.79
C THR A 272 6.19 15.05 2.27
N THR A 273 5.93 14.85 3.55
CA THR A 273 4.74 15.33 4.24
C THR A 273 5.15 15.97 5.55
N GLY A 274 4.37 16.92 6.04
CA GLY A 274 4.65 17.54 7.33
C GLY A 274 3.74 18.70 7.62
N GLY A 275 4.09 19.46 8.65
CA GLY A 275 3.35 20.65 8.99
C GLY A 275 3.63 21.20 10.38
N LEU A 276 2.86 22.20 10.69
CA LEU A 276 2.80 22.81 12.02
C LEU A 276 1.44 22.51 12.64
N SER A 277 1.43 22.07 13.87
CA SER A 277 0.20 21.90 14.64
C SER A 277 0.30 22.66 15.96
N PHE A 278 -0.83 23.22 16.38
CA PHE A 278 -0.92 23.95 17.65
C PHE A 278 -2.10 23.45 18.47
N GLN A 279 -1.94 23.46 19.78
CA GLN A 279 -2.96 23.04 20.72
C GLN A 279 -2.84 23.81 22.05
N LYS A 280 -3.91 23.84 22.82
CA LYS A 280 -3.96 24.53 24.12
C LYS A 280 -3.72 26.05 24.05
N LEU A 281 -4.01 26.69 22.92
CA LEU A 281 -3.82 28.12 22.74
C LEU A 281 -5.16 28.85 23.04
N ASN A 282 -5.48 29.04 24.32
CA ASN A 282 -6.71 29.73 24.77
C ASN A 282 -7.98 29.17 24.12
N GLY A 283 -8.11 27.85 24.06
CA GLY A 283 -9.23 27.16 23.41
C GLY A 283 -9.03 26.86 21.93
N PHE A 284 -8.02 27.45 21.28
CA PHE A 284 -7.70 27.14 19.90
C PHE A 284 -6.82 25.91 19.77
N SER A 285 -7.08 25.12 18.73
CA SER A 285 -6.23 24.01 18.25
C SER A 285 -6.36 23.89 16.74
N GLY A 286 -5.36 23.31 16.10
CA GLY A 286 -5.38 23.15 14.66
C GLY A 286 -4.01 22.93 14.07
N GLY A 287 -3.89 23.10 12.77
CA GLY A 287 -2.61 22.97 12.07
C GLY A 287 -2.72 23.19 10.59
N ILE A 288 -1.59 23.46 9.99
CA ILE A 288 -1.37 23.45 8.55
C ILE A 288 -0.52 22.24 8.18
N ARG A 289 -0.95 21.46 7.20
CA ARG A 289 -0.27 20.28 6.73
C ARG A 289 0.05 20.44 5.26
N TYR A 290 1.20 19.93 4.81
CA TYR A 290 1.54 19.85 3.40
C TYR A 290 1.79 18.40 2.96
N ARG A 291 1.59 18.16 1.67
CA ARG A 291 1.97 16.94 0.95
C ARG A 291 2.68 17.34 -0.33
N TYR A 292 3.83 16.75 -0.56
CA TYR A 292 4.59 16.91 -1.79
C TYR A 292 4.89 15.54 -2.39
N LEU A 293 4.64 15.42 -3.67
CA LEU A 293 4.98 14.27 -4.49
C LEU A 293 5.73 14.79 -5.71
N LYS A 294 6.93 14.28 -5.95
CA LYS A 294 7.72 14.62 -7.14
C LYS A 294 7.11 14.00 -8.40
N ASN A 295 7.37 14.59 -9.57
CA ASN A 295 7.09 13.95 -10.85
C ASN A 295 7.71 12.56 -10.89
N ARG A 296 7.01 11.60 -11.52
CA ARG A 296 7.42 10.19 -11.55
C ARG A 296 7.13 9.56 -12.91
N PRO A 297 7.88 8.53 -13.32
CA PRO A 297 7.61 7.78 -14.53
C PRO A 297 6.17 7.24 -14.52
N ALA A 298 5.47 7.32 -15.63
CA ALA A 298 4.17 6.69 -15.80
C ALA A 298 4.25 5.39 -16.62
N ASN A 299 5.36 5.16 -17.30
CA ASN A 299 5.69 3.95 -18.04
C ASN A 299 7.15 3.52 -17.82
N GLU A 300 7.54 2.38 -18.35
CA GLU A 300 8.81 1.70 -18.06
C GLU A 300 10.02 2.40 -18.65
N ASP A 301 9.87 3.18 -19.72
CA ASP A 301 10.94 3.94 -20.38
C ASP A 301 11.00 5.42 -19.96
N ASN A 302 10.06 5.85 -19.06
CA ASN A 302 9.91 7.22 -18.59
C ASN A 302 9.67 8.25 -19.73
N SER A 303 9.12 7.83 -20.87
CA SER A 303 8.68 8.72 -21.93
C SER A 303 7.43 9.50 -21.54
N ILE A 304 6.59 8.93 -20.68
CA ILE A 304 5.40 9.54 -20.11
C ILE A 304 5.63 9.79 -18.63
N VAL A 305 5.34 11.02 -18.21
CA VAL A 305 5.59 11.47 -16.83
C VAL A 305 4.31 11.89 -16.14
N ALA A 306 3.98 11.21 -15.05
CA ALA A 306 2.93 11.60 -14.13
C ALA A 306 3.38 12.81 -13.31
N LYS A 307 2.61 13.90 -13.35
CA LYS A 307 2.92 15.15 -12.65
C LYS A 307 2.84 14.98 -11.14
N GLY A 308 3.82 15.52 -10.44
CA GLY A 308 3.79 15.67 -9.01
C GLY A 308 2.93 16.85 -8.56
N TYR A 309 2.86 17.04 -7.25
CA TYR A 309 2.09 18.15 -6.66
C TYR A 309 2.67 18.60 -5.33
N PHE A 310 2.31 19.82 -4.94
CA PHE A 310 2.44 20.34 -3.60
C PHE A 310 1.09 20.93 -3.19
N ILE A 311 0.47 20.33 -2.18
CA ILE A 311 -0.81 20.81 -1.64
C ILE A 311 -0.71 21.00 -0.15
N SER A 312 -1.52 21.90 0.38
CA SER A 312 -1.55 22.22 1.81
C SER A 312 -2.98 22.34 2.30
N ASP A 313 -3.23 21.79 3.47
CA ASP A 313 -4.51 21.77 4.13
C ASP A 313 -4.42 22.50 5.48
N LEU A 314 -5.48 23.19 5.88
CA LEU A 314 -5.57 23.91 7.14
C LEU A 314 -6.77 23.40 7.94
N ASN A 315 -6.59 23.18 9.23
CA ASN A 315 -7.70 23.04 10.14
C ASN A 315 -7.51 23.95 11.36
N VAL A 316 -8.60 24.55 11.81
CA VAL A 316 -8.64 25.37 13.03
C VAL A 316 -9.91 25.05 13.79
N ASN A 317 -9.76 24.81 15.08
CA ASN A 317 -10.86 24.54 15.99
C ASN A 317 -10.78 25.50 17.19
N TYR A 318 -11.96 25.91 17.66
CA TYR A 318 -12.11 26.71 18.86
C TYR A 318 -13.10 26.05 19.81
N GLN A 319 -12.62 25.67 21.00
CA GLN A 319 -13.43 25.10 22.05
C GLN A 319 -13.95 26.18 22.99
N TYR A 320 -15.26 26.33 23.04
CA TYR A 320 -15.94 27.18 24.02
C TYR A 320 -16.92 26.37 24.84
N LYS A 321 -16.61 26.12 26.11
CA LYS A 321 -17.39 25.22 26.99
C LYS A 321 -17.66 23.86 26.30
N ASN A 322 -18.93 23.55 26.10
CA ASN A 322 -19.39 22.29 25.48
C ASN A 322 -19.51 22.38 23.94
N ILE A 323 -19.15 23.52 23.34
CA ILE A 323 -19.27 23.74 21.88
C ILE A 323 -17.87 23.81 21.28
N ASN A 324 -17.65 23.07 20.18
CA ASN A 324 -16.45 23.17 19.37
C ASN A 324 -16.84 23.71 17.99
N PHE A 325 -16.21 24.80 17.59
CA PHE A 325 -16.31 25.40 16.25
C PHE A 325 -15.09 24.98 15.46
N GLY A 326 -15.26 24.37 14.29
CA GLY A 326 -14.18 23.93 13.42
C GLY A 326 -14.30 24.52 12.03
N ILE A 327 -13.15 24.87 11.44
CA ILE A 327 -12.99 25.20 10.02
C ILE A 327 -11.91 24.26 9.49
N ALA A 328 -12.20 23.62 8.36
CA ALA A 328 -11.21 22.86 7.60
C ALA A 328 -11.19 23.39 6.17
N VAL A 329 -9.98 23.63 5.67
CA VAL A 329 -9.72 24.06 4.30
C VAL A 329 -8.78 23.06 3.67
N GLU A 330 -9.22 22.42 2.61
CA GLU A 330 -8.44 21.53 1.78
C GLU A 330 -7.87 22.33 0.60
N ASN A 331 -6.62 22.05 0.23
CA ASN A 331 -5.90 22.72 -0.85
C ASN A 331 -6.01 24.27 -0.76
N ILE A 332 -5.47 24.85 0.30
CA ILE A 332 -5.60 26.27 0.63
C ILE A 332 -5.04 27.22 -0.45
N PHE A 333 -4.14 26.73 -1.30
CA PHE A 333 -3.54 27.52 -2.39
C PHE A 333 -4.22 27.31 -3.74
N ASP A 334 -5.30 26.50 -3.79
CA ASP A 334 -6.03 26.16 -5.01
C ASP A 334 -5.10 25.63 -6.12
N ALA A 335 -4.13 24.81 -5.72
CA ALA A 335 -3.18 24.22 -6.66
C ALA A 335 -3.89 23.18 -7.54
N GLU A 336 -3.65 23.23 -8.84
CA GLU A 336 -4.08 22.16 -9.76
C GLU A 336 -3.24 20.92 -9.55
N TRP A 337 -3.88 19.80 -9.26
CA TRP A 337 -3.23 18.52 -9.02
C TRP A 337 -4.11 17.34 -9.40
N ASN A 338 -3.49 16.19 -9.63
CA ASN A 338 -4.18 14.95 -9.93
C ASN A 338 -4.02 13.97 -8.77
N GLU A 339 -5.13 13.43 -8.28
CA GLU A 339 -5.15 12.47 -7.18
C GLU A 339 -4.61 11.12 -7.66
N THR A 340 -5.09 10.64 -8.81
CA THR A 340 -4.58 9.45 -9.49
C THR A 340 -4.14 9.81 -10.90
N GLN A 341 -3.13 9.12 -11.39
CA GLN A 341 -2.62 9.23 -12.76
C GLN A 341 -2.08 7.87 -13.18
N PHE A 342 -2.29 7.48 -14.42
CA PHE A 342 -1.67 6.30 -15.03
C PHE A 342 -1.58 6.50 -16.54
N ALA A 343 -0.57 5.91 -17.18
CA ALA A 343 -0.48 5.84 -18.63
C ALA A 343 -1.25 4.63 -19.11
N THR A 344 -2.05 4.83 -20.16
CA THR A 344 -2.73 3.73 -20.86
C THR A 344 -2.96 4.11 -22.30
N GLU A 345 -2.95 3.12 -23.17
CA GLU A 345 -3.35 3.28 -24.56
C GLU A 345 -4.87 3.41 -24.61
N SER A 346 -5.34 4.42 -25.33
CA SER A 346 -6.76 4.69 -25.50
C SER A 346 -7.06 5.26 -26.88
N ARG A 347 -8.33 5.22 -27.29
CA ARG A 347 -8.77 5.82 -28.54
C ARG A 347 -10.13 6.45 -28.38
N LEU A 348 -10.25 7.74 -28.65
CA LEU A 348 -11.52 8.43 -28.72
C LEU A 348 -12.21 8.16 -30.08
N GLN A 349 -13.53 8.32 -30.15
CA GLN A 349 -14.34 7.97 -31.33
C GLN A 349 -13.90 8.68 -32.62
N ASN A 350 -13.30 9.87 -32.51
CA ASN A 350 -12.88 10.69 -33.65
C ASN A 350 -11.39 10.56 -33.98
N GLU A 351 -10.66 9.71 -33.27
CA GLU A 351 -9.23 9.51 -33.47
C GLU A 351 -9.00 8.37 -34.46
N PRO A 352 -8.09 8.57 -35.47
CA PRO A 352 -7.79 7.55 -36.46
C PRO A 352 -6.97 6.39 -35.89
N GLU A 353 -6.14 6.66 -34.87
CA GLU A 353 -5.21 5.72 -34.22
C GLU A 353 -5.30 5.86 -32.72
N SER A 354 -4.86 4.84 -31.99
CA SER A 354 -4.74 4.88 -30.53
C SER A 354 -3.58 5.75 -30.08
N VAL A 355 -3.65 6.30 -28.88
CA VAL A 355 -2.62 7.12 -28.25
C VAL A 355 -2.39 6.64 -26.83
N GLU A 356 -1.13 6.42 -26.47
CA GLU A 356 -0.74 6.20 -25.07
C GLU A 356 -0.58 7.55 -24.37
N GLU A 357 -1.41 7.81 -23.37
CA GLU A 357 -1.45 9.09 -22.65
C GLU A 357 -1.78 8.94 -21.16
N ILE A 358 -1.63 10.04 -20.40
CA ILE A 358 -2.00 10.08 -19.00
C ILE A 358 -3.52 10.23 -18.86
N HIS A 359 -4.11 9.22 -18.23
CA HIS A 359 -5.45 9.31 -17.65
C HIS A 359 -5.34 9.72 -16.19
N PHE A 360 -6.27 10.57 -15.71
CA PHE A 360 -6.18 11.10 -14.36
C PHE A 360 -7.54 11.40 -13.74
N THR A 361 -7.56 11.35 -12.42
CA THR A 361 -8.64 11.92 -11.61
C THR A 361 -8.15 13.24 -11.04
N PRO A 362 -8.83 14.37 -11.31
CA PRO A 362 -8.45 15.65 -10.72
C PRO A 362 -8.59 15.59 -9.21
N GLY A 363 -7.63 16.19 -8.53
CA GLY A 363 -7.66 16.33 -7.07
C GLY A 363 -8.62 17.41 -6.63
N THR A 364 -8.98 17.40 -5.35
CA THR A 364 -9.87 18.39 -4.75
C THR A 364 -9.30 19.80 -4.94
N PRO A 365 -10.06 20.73 -5.56
CA PRO A 365 -9.68 22.14 -5.61
C PRO A 365 -9.80 22.77 -4.21
N PHE A 366 -9.64 24.09 -4.11
CA PHE A 366 -9.93 24.76 -2.84
C PHE A 366 -11.32 24.37 -2.33
N PHE A 367 -11.34 23.81 -1.13
CA PHE A 367 -12.59 23.40 -0.49
C PHE A 367 -12.60 23.76 0.99
N MET A 368 -13.64 24.43 1.45
CA MET A 368 -13.79 24.84 2.83
C MET A 368 -15.08 24.28 3.44
N LYS A 369 -14.96 23.73 4.65
CA LYS A 369 -16.12 23.28 5.45
C LYS A 369 -16.07 23.81 6.87
N GLY A 370 -17.23 24.22 7.38
CA GLY A 370 -17.46 24.55 8.78
C GLY A 370 -18.06 23.38 9.54
N LYS A 371 -17.69 23.23 10.82
CA LYS A 371 -18.22 22.19 11.71
C LYS A 371 -18.57 22.81 13.07
N ILE A 372 -19.73 22.44 13.62
CA ILE A 372 -20.12 22.76 15.00
C ILE A 372 -20.37 21.42 15.69
N THR A 373 -19.73 21.20 16.84
CA THR A 373 -19.93 20.00 17.65
C THR A 373 -20.35 20.41 19.06
N TYR A 374 -21.41 19.83 19.57
CA TYR A 374 -21.85 20.00 20.94
C TYR A 374 -21.65 18.69 21.71
N THR A 375 -21.00 18.79 22.89
CA THR A 375 -20.78 17.64 23.78
C THR A 375 -21.72 17.75 24.97
N PHE A 376 -22.53 16.75 25.20
CA PHE A 376 -23.52 16.67 26.29
C PHE A 376 -22.88 16.38 27.64
#